data_196374afc3218c1b7e3bfeec32eb97ca
#
_entry.id   196374afc3218c1b7e3bfeec32eb97ca
#
_cell.length_a   1.000
_cell.length_b   1.000
_cell.length_c   1.000
_cell.angle_alpha   90.00
_cell.angle_beta   90.00
_cell.angle_gamma   90.00
#
_symmetry.space_group_name_H-M   'P 1'
#
loop_
_entity.id
_entity.type
_entity.pdbx_description
1 polymer ?
#
loop_
_entity_poly.entity_id
_entity_poly.type
_entity_poly.pdbx_seq_one_letter_code
_entity_poly.pdbx_strand_id
1 'polypeptide(L)'
;MTFVSEDGTQRKDFDFGSMPGTHGIRHDFAVAFEDATGVLGSSKRLRGAGALWQAARHGCCWLADNRPGIRGLAEMSAADARLLALSCRVPSGPGSLHGLKTLLRCSPVVSQPTRQAFTRVRHPKTNTARQPYSADELRRITVVARGMVRRARTRLETHWAMVADYRGGRFDHLPRADPRRSLAEALDHCAREGDFPRTASGARAFVTRRAVTAAGGCRLMSLLHLTPGEAWAFGVLLAALTGLNLSTLDSLAAPHRHASSPAEPGIVFVGADKPRRGRRSVMTVPVTALRPELRPLAGQDRRTAVANTSLTTAYGVFMSLLELTDPARTLTGNQQAFIYYSAQPDHCEQKLFGYGISSTASGFDARRRWMTPWLTGDPGHDELLLGISMDRLRKTYLEQVRQPIAHTPATLAGYLGRMESVRNEGFQIVREALDAQVTQALARRAMTTHPDNQDDGSGRDAVLGACADFDHSPVDGKRCRQSFMTCLDCSNARAFPRHLPVQLVVADRLRELRTQMPLGQWIADHAGPLAQLDDIFTEYEQAQLRAARAEITDGDHRKVDLLLAGHLEAS
;
A
#
# COMPACT_ATOMS: atom_id res chain seq x y z
N MET A 1 -23.68 24.50 3.03
CA MET A 1 -22.47 24.82 2.27
C MET A 1 -22.33 23.86 1.10
N THR A 2 -22.07 24.35 -0.09
CA THR A 2 -21.96 23.54 -1.30
C THR A 2 -20.51 23.21 -1.58
N PHE A 3 -20.16 21.95 -1.62
CA PHE A 3 -18.86 21.48 -2.13
C PHE A 3 -18.95 21.15 -3.62
N VAL A 4 -17.94 21.57 -4.37
CA VAL A 4 -17.75 21.17 -5.77
C VAL A 4 -16.36 20.54 -5.89
N SER A 5 -16.27 19.35 -6.51
CA SER A 5 -14.97 18.71 -6.72
C SER A 5 -14.09 19.53 -7.69
N GLU A 6 -12.77 19.35 -7.62
CA GLU A 6 -11.79 20.10 -8.43
C GLU A 6 -12.04 19.97 -9.94
N ASP A 7 -12.57 18.83 -10.38
CA ASP A 7 -12.97 18.57 -11.77
C ASP A 7 -14.39 19.02 -12.13
N GLY A 8 -15.12 19.64 -11.18
CA GLY A 8 -16.49 20.09 -11.34
C GLY A 8 -17.54 18.99 -11.48
N THR A 9 -17.15 17.71 -11.47
CA THR A 9 -18.05 16.57 -11.77
C THR A 9 -18.96 16.18 -10.60
N GLN A 10 -18.56 16.50 -9.36
CA GLN A 10 -19.30 16.13 -8.16
C GLN A 10 -19.65 17.38 -7.35
N ARG A 11 -20.93 17.50 -7.01
CA ARG A 11 -21.46 18.57 -6.15
C ARG A 11 -22.25 17.96 -5.02
N LYS A 12 -22.10 18.49 -3.80
CA LYS A 12 -22.87 18.08 -2.64
C LYS A 12 -23.02 19.20 -1.63
N ASP A 13 -24.23 19.33 -1.10
CA ASP A 13 -24.52 20.24 -0.01
C ASP A 13 -24.27 19.57 1.35
N PHE A 14 -23.61 20.30 2.24
CA PHE A 14 -23.33 19.93 3.61
C PHE A 14 -24.03 20.89 4.56
N ASP A 15 -24.96 20.39 5.35
CA ASP A 15 -25.74 21.17 6.30
C ASP A 15 -25.05 21.21 7.66
N PHE A 16 -24.44 22.36 7.98
CA PHE A 16 -23.88 22.65 9.30
C PHE A 16 -24.93 23.17 10.29
N GLY A 17 -26.07 23.67 9.80
CA GLY A 17 -27.15 24.21 10.62
C GLY A 17 -27.80 23.15 11.50
N SER A 18 -27.89 21.91 11.04
CA SER A 18 -28.46 20.78 11.77
C SER A 18 -27.52 20.12 12.79
N MET A 19 -26.26 20.57 12.88
CA MET A 19 -25.32 20.01 13.84
C MET A 19 -25.63 20.48 15.27
N PRO A 20 -25.36 19.67 16.33
CA PRO A 20 -25.49 20.08 17.71
C PRO A 20 -24.46 21.16 18.09
N GLY A 21 -24.72 21.85 19.21
CA GLY A 21 -23.87 22.91 19.73
C GLY A 21 -24.37 24.34 19.41
N THR A 22 -23.59 25.32 19.83
CA THR A 22 -23.93 26.73 19.62
C THR A 22 -23.79 27.16 18.17
N HIS A 23 -24.47 28.24 17.78
CA HIS A 23 -24.34 28.81 16.44
C HIS A 23 -22.88 29.10 16.07
N GLY A 24 -22.11 29.70 17.02
CA GLY A 24 -20.71 30.02 16.76
C GLY A 24 -19.83 28.78 16.49
N ILE A 25 -20.00 27.68 17.26
CA ILE A 25 -19.26 26.43 17.00
C ILE A 25 -19.54 25.91 15.59
N ARG A 26 -20.82 25.87 15.19
CA ARG A 26 -21.23 25.42 13.85
C ARG A 26 -20.65 26.30 12.74
N HIS A 27 -20.68 27.61 12.96
CA HIS A 27 -20.13 28.61 12.04
C HIS A 27 -18.62 28.45 11.90
N ASP A 28 -17.88 28.33 13.02
CA ASP A 28 -16.42 28.20 13.01
C ASP A 28 -15.96 26.90 12.30
N PHE A 29 -16.68 25.79 12.50
CA PHE A 29 -16.42 24.56 11.75
C PHE A 29 -16.78 24.69 10.27
N ALA A 30 -17.83 25.43 9.92
CA ALA A 30 -18.20 25.69 8.53
C ALA A 30 -17.12 26.50 7.81
N VAL A 31 -16.60 27.56 8.42
CA VAL A 31 -15.49 28.36 7.89
C VAL A 31 -14.23 27.49 7.72
N ALA A 32 -13.88 26.69 8.74
CA ALA A 32 -12.74 25.79 8.64
C ALA A 32 -12.90 24.73 7.55
N PHE A 33 -14.12 24.27 7.32
CA PHE A 33 -14.44 23.32 6.24
C PHE A 33 -14.31 23.99 4.87
N GLU A 34 -14.77 25.24 4.71
CA GLU A 34 -14.63 26.03 3.50
C GLU A 34 -13.15 26.20 3.11
N ASP A 35 -12.31 26.60 4.08
CA ASP A 35 -10.86 26.71 3.89
C ASP A 35 -10.21 25.37 3.51
N ALA A 36 -10.61 24.29 4.18
CA ALA A 36 -10.05 22.95 3.93
C ALA A 36 -10.46 22.35 2.57
N THR A 37 -11.61 22.75 2.03
CA THR A 37 -12.19 22.25 0.77
C THR A 37 -12.13 23.26 -0.37
N GLY A 38 -11.84 24.52 -0.11
CA GLY A 38 -11.72 25.59 -1.08
C GLY A 38 -10.53 25.43 -2.03
N VAL A 39 -10.30 26.41 -2.91
CA VAL A 39 -9.30 26.35 -4.00
C VAL A 39 -7.90 26.01 -3.49
N LEU A 40 -7.48 26.55 -2.37
CA LEU A 40 -6.18 26.26 -1.73
C LEU A 40 -6.23 25.13 -0.71
N GLY A 41 -7.41 24.58 -0.43
CA GLY A 41 -7.63 23.56 0.57
C GLY A 41 -7.01 22.20 0.19
N SER A 42 -6.83 21.35 1.19
CA SER A 42 -6.21 20.02 1.03
C SER A 42 -7.18 18.92 0.58
N SER A 43 -8.50 19.16 0.62
CA SER A 43 -9.54 18.18 0.33
C SER A 43 -10.32 18.55 -0.93
N LYS A 44 -9.95 17.97 -2.07
CA LYS A 44 -10.49 18.27 -3.41
C LYS A 44 -11.54 17.27 -3.91
N ARG A 45 -11.82 16.22 -3.16
CA ARG A 45 -12.76 15.16 -3.54
C ARG A 45 -13.94 15.09 -2.59
N LEU A 46 -15.12 14.73 -3.08
CA LEU A 46 -16.35 14.57 -2.30
C LEU A 46 -16.16 13.65 -1.09
N ARG A 47 -15.42 12.55 -1.22
CA ARG A 47 -15.14 11.64 -0.10
C ARG A 47 -14.32 12.33 0.99
N GLY A 48 -13.34 13.16 0.63
CA GLY A 48 -12.55 13.94 1.58
C GLY A 48 -13.39 14.98 2.30
N ALA A 49 -14.21 15.72 1.55
CA ALA A 49 -15.16 16.69 2.11
C ALA A 49 -16.17 16.01 3.05
N GLY A 50 -16.71 14.84 2.66
CA GLY A 50 -17.59 14.05 3.53
C GLY A 50 -16.93 13.62 4.83
N ALA A 51 -15.66 13.21 4.80
CA ALA A 51 -14.88 12.85 5.99
C ALA A 51 -14.64 14.06 6.90
N LEU A 52 -14.34 15.23 6.34
CA LEU A 52 -14.20 16.47 7.11
C LEU A 52 -15.52 16.91 7.75
N TRP A 53 -16.64 16.79 7.03
CA TRP A 53 -17.97 17.10 7.58
C TRP A 53 -18.34 16.17 8.73
N GLN A 54 -18.06 14.86 8.62
CA GLN A 54 -18.25 13.92 9.74
C GLN A 54 -17.34 14.25 10.94
N ALA A 55 -16.12 14.69 10.68
CA ALA A 55 -15.21 15.14 11.73
C ALA A 55 -15.74 16.40 12.43
N ALA A 56 -16.25 17.39 11.68
CA ALA A 56 -16.89 18.57 12.22
C ALA A 56 -18.10 18.21 13.09
N ARG A 57 -18.96 17.31 12.60
CA ARG A 57 -20.11 16.82 13.37
C ARG A 57 -19.71 16.17 14.68
N HIS A 58 -18.66 15.33 14.68
CA HIS A 58 -18.12 14.75 15.91
C HIS A 58 -17.62 15.83 16.87
N GLY A 59 -16.90 16.83 16.37
CA GLY A 59 -16.45 17.98 17.17
C GLY A 59 -17.61 18.76 17.79
N CYS A 60 -18.65 19.05 17.00
CA CYS A 60 -19.85 19.71 17.47
C CYS A 60 -20.58 18.90 18.56
N CYS A 61 -20.79 17.60 18.37
CA CYS A 61 -21.41 16.72 19.36
C CYS A 61 -20.60 16.72 20.66
N TRP A 62 -19.28 16.49 20.55
CA TRP A 62 -18.43 16.41 21.74
C TRP A 62 -18.42 17.73 22.54
N LEU A 63 -18.32 18.87 21.85
CA LEU A 63 -18.35 20.19 22.50
C LEU A 63 -19.71 20.48 23.12
N ALA A 64 -20.82 20.12 22.48
CA ALA A 64 -22.16 20.28 23.03
C ALA A 64 -22.34 19.48 24.34
N ASP A 65 -21.81 18.24 24.37
CA ASP A 65 -21.95 17.34 25.52
C ASP A 65 -21.00 17.68 26.67
N ASN A 66 -19.76 18.12 26.38
CA ASN A 66 -18.73 18.31 27.40
C ASN A 66 -18.43 19.75 27.75
N ARG A 67 -18.85 20.72 26.91
CA ARG A 67 -18.64 22.16 27.10
C ARG A 67 -19.85 22.97 26.63
N PRO A 68 -21.04 22.77 27.22
CA PRO A 68 -22.29 23.38 26.76
C PRO A 68 -22.29 24.92 26.79
N GLY A 69 -21.41 25.53 27.57
CA GLY A 69 -21.29 27.00 27.69
C GLY A 69 -20.37 27.65 26.64
N ILE A 70 -19.65 26.89 25.82
CA ILE A 70 -18.71 27.46 24.86
C ILE A 70 -19.45 28.08 23.67
N ARG A 71 -19.10 29.31 23.29
CA ARG A 71 -19.78 30.05 22.21
C ARG A 71 -19.19 29.79 20.84
N GLY A 72 -17.88 29.53 20.74
CA GLY A 72 -17.15 29.28 19.50
C GLY A 72 -15.81 28.58 19.74
N LEU A 73 -15.12 28.18 18.66
CA LEU A 73 -13.83 27.49 18.76
C LEU A 73 -12.70 28.34 19.30
N ALA A 74 -12.85 29.68 19.32
CA ALA A 74 -11.88 30.59 19.92
C ALA A 74 -11.75 30.38 21.45
N GLU A 75 -12.83 29.95 22.10
CA GLU A 75 -12.87 29.72 23.56
C GLU A 75 -12.40 28.31 23.95
N MET A 76 -12.09 27.45 22.97
CA MET A 76 -11.61 26.09 23.22
C MET A 76 -10.20 26.10 23.82
N SER A 77 -10.05 25.55 25.02
CA SER A 77 -8.75 25.45 25.67
C SER A 77 -7.88 24.31 25.12
N ALA A 78 -6.58 24.35 25.45
CA ALA A 78 -5.66 23.27 25.15
C ALA A 78 -6.04 21.93 25.84
N ALA A 79 -6.69 22.00 27.00
CA ALA A 79 -7.22 20.84 27.71
C ALA A 79 -8.40 20.23 26.96
N ASP A 80 -9.35 21.05 26.52
CA ASP A 80 -10.49 20.61 25.71
C ASP A 80 -10.03 19.95 24.40
N ALA A 81 -9.04 20.55 23.74
CA ALA A 81 -8.45 20.01 22.52
C ALA A 81 -7.85 18.60 22.72
N ARG A 82 -7.18 18.36 23.86
CA ARG A 82 -6.65 17.03 24.20
C ARG A 82 -7.77 16.02 24.45
N LEU A 83 -8.80 16.40 25.20
CA LEU A 83 -9.94 15.52 25.50
C LEU A 83 -10.73 15.17 24.23
N LEU A 84 -11.01 16.15 23.38
CA LEU A 84 -11.62 15.93 22.07
C LEU A 84 -10.77 15.01 21.20
N ALA A 85 -9.44 15.19 21.16
CA ALA A 85 -8.56 14.31 20.43
C ALA A 85 -8.54 12.87 20.98
N LEU A 86 -8.68 12.71 22.30
CA LEU A 86 -8.79 11.40 22.94
C LEU A 86 -10.13 10.72 22.64
N SER A 87 -11.23 11.47 22.54
CA SER A 87 -12.54 10.90 22.15
C SER A 87 -12.53 10.28 20.74
N CYS A 88 -11.64 10.74 19.87
CA CYS A 88 -11.47 10.17 18.53
C CYS A 88 -10.76 8.79 18.51
N ARG A 89 -10.26 8.30 19.65
CA ARG A 89 -9.49 7.05 19.74
C ARG A 89 -10.34 5.79 19.82
N VAL A 90 -11.64 5.91 19.96
CA VAL A 90 -12.56 4.76 20.03
C VAL A 90 -12.63 4.13 18.65
N PRO A 91 -12.39 2.80 18.50
CA PRO A 91 -12.31 2.12 17.20
C PRO A 91 -13.54 2.27 16.31
N SER A 92 -14.71 2.50 16.91
CA SER A 92 -16.00 2.67 16.24
C SER A 92 -16.48 4.13 16.15
N GLY A 93 -15.67 5.09 16.59
CA GLY A 93 -16.05 6.51 16.54
C GLY A 93 -16.05 7.06 15.11
N PRO A 94 -17.09 7.79 14.68
CA PRO A 94 -17.17 8.38 13.35
C PRO A 94 -16.20 9.54 13.15
N GLY A 95 -15.54 10.01 14.20
CA GLY A 95 -14.64 11.15 14.17
C GLY A 95 -13.22 10.77 13.79
N SER A 96 -12.82 11.09 12.58
CA SER A 96 -11.42 11.00 12.20
C SER A 96 -10.59 12.06 12.94
N LEU A 97 -9.68 11.62 13.81
CA LEU A 97 -8.67 12.52 14.42
C LEU A 97 -7.94 13.33 13.33
N HIS A 98 -7.70 12.74 12.17
CA HIS A 98 -7.09 13.42 11.03
C HIS A 98 -7.98 14.54 10.47
N GLY A 99 -9.28 14.29 10.32
CA GLY A 99 -10.24 15.30 9.84
C GLY A 99 -10.31 16.50 10.79
N LEU A 100 -10.43 16.26 12.10
CA LEU A 100 -10.41 17.33 13.09
C LEU A 100 -9.08 18.09 13.11
N LYS A 101 -7.92 17.41 12.98
CA LYS A 101 -6.62 18.09 12.85
C LYS A 101 -6.59 19.03 11.65
N THR A 102 -7.17 18.61 10.53
CA THR A 102 -7.25 19.43 9.33
C THR A 102 -8.14 20.66 9.57
N LEU A 103 -9.34 20.47 10.12
CA LEU A 103 -10.28 21.57 10.40
C LEU A 103 -9.71 22.57 11.41
N LEU A 104 -9.17 22.10 12.53
CA LEU A 104 -8.60 22.99 13.54
C LEU A 104 -7.37 23.76 13.04
N ARG A 105 -6.62 23.18 12.11
CA ARG A 105 -5.50 23.86 11.43
C ARG A 105 -5.99 24.94 10.48
N CYS A 106 -7.07 24.69 9.73
CA CYS A 106 -7.67 25.65 8.81
C CYS A 106 -8.53 26.72 9.52
N SER A 107 -8.94 26.49 10.77
CA SER A 107 -9.75 27.46 11.50
C SER A 107 -8.94 28.72 11.84
N PRO A 108 -9.40 29.92 11.45
CA PRO A 108 -8.69 31.17 11.78
C PRO A 108 -8.78 31.54 13.27
N VAL A 109 -9.83 31.08 13.97
CA VAL A 109 -10.14 31.49 15.35
C VAL A 109 -9.51 30.61 16.43
N VAL A 110 -9.07 29.38 16.09
CA VAL A 110 -8.45 28.47 17.07
C VAL A 110 -7.04 28.94 17.44
N SER A 111 -6.75 29.07 18.75
CA SER A 111 -5.45 29.51 19.23
C SER A 111 -4.32 28.53 18.89
N GLN A 112 -3.09 29.04 18.76
CA GLN A 112 -1.92 28.18 18.46
C GLN A 112 -1.65 27.14 19.56
N PRO A 113 -1.74 27.43 20.86
CA PRO A 113 -1.60 26.41 21.91
C PRO A 113 -2.63 25.30 21.80
N THR A 114 -3.88 25.63 21.49
CA THR A 114 -4.98 24.66 21.27
C THR A 114 -4.71 23.75 20.09
N ARG A 115 -4.28 24.31 18.94
CA ARG A 115 -3.88 23.53 17.76
C ARG A 115 -2.71 22.58 18.06
N GLN A 116 -1.69 23.06 18.79
CA GLN A 116 -0.54 22.24 19.17
C GLN A 116 -0.94 21.10 20.11
N ALA A 117 -1.79 21.37 21.10
CA ALA A 117 -2.28 20.38 22.04
C ALA A 117 -3.02 19.24 21.31
N PHE A 118 -3.87 19.58 20.34
CA PHE A 118 -4.57 18.59 19.51
C PHE A 118 -3.61 17.80 18.61
N THR A 119 -2.60 18.46 18.02
CA THR A 119 -1.67 17.84 17.07
C THR A 119 -0.72 16.84 17.73
N ARG A 120 -0.36 17.07 19.00
CA ARG A 120 0.52 16.18 19.79
C ARG A 120 -0.12 14.84 20.11
N VAL A 121 -1.45 14.75 20.12
CA VAL A 121 -2.14 13.46 20.33
C VAL A 121 -1.94 12.58 19.11
N ARG A 122 -1.30 11.43 19.29
CA ARG A 122 -1.10 10.43 18.24
C ARG A 122 -1.94 9.21 18.53
N HIS A 123 -2.58 8.66 17.50
CA HIS A 123 -3.09 7.30 17.61
C HIS A 123 -1.91 6.33 17.77
N PRO A 124 -2.01 5.36 18.67
CA PRO A 124 -1.10 4.23 18.59
C PRO A 124 -1.25 3.67 17.16
N LYS A 125 -0.14 3.56 16.46
CA LYS A 125 -0.12 2.84 15.19
C LYS A 125 -0.35 1.38 15.53
N THR A 126 -1.61 0.95 15.55
CA THR A 126 -1.92 -0.48 15.49
C THR A 126 -1.33 -0.96 14.17
N ASN A 127 -0.27 -1.74 14.26
CA ASN A 127 0.40 -2.31 13.09
C ASN A 127 -0.44 -3.49 12.55
N THR A 128 -1.74 -3.23 12.32
CA THR A 128 -2.67 -4.13 11.64
C THR A 128 -2.49 -4.00 10.13
N ALA A 129 -1.24 -3.95 9.67
CA ALA A 129 -0.96 -4.04 8.26
C ALA A 129 -1.42 -5.43 7.79
N ARG A 130 -2.62 -5.48 7.17
CA ARG A 130 -3.12 -6.73 6.58
C ARG A 130 -2.02 -7.30 5.69
N GLN A 131 -1.66 -8.55 5.93
CA GLN A 131 -0.63 -9.24 5.15
C GLN A 131 -1.10 -9.42 3.70
N PRO A 132 -0.18 -9.57 2.75
CA PRO A 132 -0.49 -9.96 1.37
C PRO A 132 -1.36 -11.22 1.32
N TYR A 133 -2.00 -11.46 0.20
CA TYR A 133 -2.68 -12.74 -0.06
C TYR A 133 -1.63 -13.82 -0.35
N SER A 134 -1.85 -15.04 0.12
CA SER A 134 -1.11 -16.20 -0.33
C SER A 134 -1.37 -16.48 -1.82
N ALA A 135 -0.52 -17.27 -2.45
CA ALA A 135 -0.70 -17.64 -3.85
C ALA A 135 -2.04 -18.37 -4.09
N ASP A 136 -2.48 -19.21 -3.15
CA ASP A 136 -3.75 -19.93 -3.25
C ASP A 136 -4.95 -18.99 -3.04
N GLU A 137 -4.91 -18.11 -2.04
CA GLU A 137 -5.95 -17.08 -1.85
C GLU A 137 -6.10 -16.21 -3.11
N LEU A 138 -4.98 -15.71 -3.67
CA LEU A 138 -4.98 -14.90 -4.88
C LEU A 138 -5.56 -15.66 -6.07
N ARG A 139 -5.19 -16.93 -6.23
CA ARG A 139 -5.71 -17.81 -7.27
C ARG A 139 -7.23 -17.94 -7.15
N ARG A 140 -7.77 -18.26 -5.97
CA ARG A 140 -9.22 -18.38 -5.70
C ARG A 140 -9.95 -17.07 -6.02
N ILE A 141 -9.45 -15.94 -5.54
CA ILE A 141 -10.02 -14.61 -5.82
C ILE A 141 -10.07 -14.34 -7.34
N THR A 142 -8.96 -14.55 -8.04
CA THR A 142 -8.88 -14.24 -9.48
C THR A 142 -9.69 -15.20 -10.34
N VAL A 143 -9.86 -16.46 -9.95
CA VAL A 143 -10.74 -17.43 -10.63
C VAL A 143 -12.19 -16.96 -10.56
N VAL A 144 -12.67 -16.57 -9.36
CA VAL A 144 -14.04 -16.06 -9.18
C VAL A 144 -14.23 -14.76 -9.98
N ALA A 145 -13.32 -13.80 -9.86
CA ALA A 145 -13.43 -12.54 -10.59
C ALA A 145 -13.46 -12.73 -12.12
N ARG A 146 -12.64 -13.64 -12.67
CA ARG A 146 -12.69 -14.02 -14.12
C ARG A 146 -14.02 -14.68 -14.48
N GLY A 147 -14.55 -15.52 -13.59
CA GLY A 147 -15.86 -16.14 -13.77
C GLY A 147 -16.98 -15.11 -13.85
N MET A 148 -16.96 -14.10 -12.97
CA MET A 148 -17.93 -12.97 -13.00
C MET A 148 -17.85 -12.21 -14.32
N VAL A 149 -16.63 -11.87 -14.77
CA VAL A 149 -16.41 -11.16 -16.05
C VAL A 149 -16.91 -11.98 -17.25
N ARG A 150 -16.62 -13.29 -17.30
CA ARG A 150 -17.10 -14.15 -18.40
C ARG A 150 -18.63 -14.22 -18.44
N ARG A 151 -19.28 -14.41 -17.30
CA ARG A 151 -20.76 -14.40 -17.22
C ARG A 151 -21.35 -13.06 -17.67
N ALA A 152 -20.72 -11.94 -17.25
CA ALA A 152 -21.13 -10.62 -17.69
C ALA A 152 -21.03 -10.49 -19.22
N ARG A 153 -19.90 -10.89 -19.82
CA ARG A 153 -19.67 -10.86 -21.26
C ARG A 153 -20.75 -11.66 -21.99
N THR A 154 -20.95 -12.93 -21.66
CA THR A 154 -21.99 -13.76 -22.30
C THR A 154 -23.38 -13.16 -22.19
N ARG A 155 -23.75 -12.64 -21.01
CA ARG A 155 -25.04 -11.97 -20.82
C ARG A 155 -25.18 -10.75 -21.73
N LEU A 156 -24.19 -9.89 -21.77
CA LEU A 156 -24.23 -8.67 -22.58
C LEU A 156 -24.26 -8.99 -24.08
N GLU A 157 -23.39 -9.88 -24.54
CA GLU A 157 -23.36 -10.33 -25.94
C GLU A 157 -24.71 -10.90 -26.39
N THR A 158 -25.32 -11.78 -25.56
CA THR A 158 -26.64 -12.37 -25.84
C THR A 158 -27.74 -11.29 -26.02
N HIS A 159 -27.78 -10.31 -25.12
CA HIS A 159 -28.86 -9.32 -25.16
C HIS A 159 -28.59 -8.20 -26.17
N TRP A 160 -27.34 -7.86 -26.45
CA TRP A 160 -27.00 -6.96 -27.57
C TRP A 160 -27.29 -7.61 -28.93
N ALA A 161 -27.07 -8.92 -29.07
CA ALA A 161 -27.49 -9.69 -30.26
C ALA A 161 -29.02 -9.65 -30.42
N MET A 162 -29.78 -9.79 -29.32
CA MET A 162 -31.24 -9.67 -29.34
C MET A 162 -31.70 -8.27 -29.80
N VAL A 163 -31.04 -7.21 -29.37
CA VAL A 163 -31.30 -5.84 -29.86
C VAL A 163 -31.03 -5.73 -31.36
N ALA A 164 -29.91 -6.28 -31.84
CA ALA A 164 -29.58 -6.28 -33.26
C ALA A 164 -30.62 -7.06 -34.08
N ASP A 165 -31.03 -8.21 -33.61
CA ASP A 165 -32.08 -9.04 -34.21
C ASP A 165 -33.44 -8.31 -34.27
N TYR A 166 -33.81 -7.58 -33.22
CA TYR A 166 -35.01 -6.75 -33.20
C TYR A 166 -34.96 -5.64 -34.25
N ARG A 167 -33.84 -4.93 -34.32
CA ARG A 167 -33.62 -3.88 -35.34
C ARG A 167 -33.61 -4.44 -36.76
N GLY A 168 -33.18 -5.68 -36.94
CA GLY A 168 -33.22 -6.41 -38.21
C GLY A 168 -34.58 -7.02 -38.56
N GLY A 169 -35.64 -6.77 -37.77
CA GLY A 169 -36.99 -7.27 -38.05
C GLY A 169 -37.22 -8.74 -37.74
N ARG A 170 -36.24 -9.44 -37.10
CA ARG A 170 -36.35 -10.89 -36.84
C ARG A 170 -37.53 -11.25 -35.93
N PHE A 171 -38.08 -10.32 -35.18
CA PHE A 171 -39.22 -10.51 -34.27
C PHE A 171 -40.58 -10.04 -34.87
N ASP A 172 -40.61 -9.53 -36.12
CA ASP A 172 -41.82 -8.93 -36.70
C ASP A 172 -42.92 -9.95 -36.94
N HIS A 173 -42.58 -11.21 -37.17
CA HIS A 173 -43.53 -12.32 -37.33
C HIS A 173 -44.21 -12.71 -36.01
N LEU A 174 -43.67 -12.30 -34.86
CA LEU A 174 -44.23 -12.64 -33.56
C LEU A 174 -45.34 -11.66 -33.17
N PRO A 175 -46.40 -12.15 -32.51
CA PRO A 175 -47.45 -11.26 -31.95
C PRO A 175 -46.82 -10.20 -31.03
N ARG A 176 -47.42 -9.01 -30.96
CA ARG A 176 -46.98 -7.97 -30.00
C ARG A 176 -47.06 -8.45 -28.54
N ALA A 177 -47.84 -9.49 -28.29
CA ALA A 177 -47.97 -10.10 -26.98
C ALA A 177 -46.88 -11.13 -26.68
N ASP A 178 -46.02 -11.52 -27.63
CA ASP A 178 -44.95 -12.48 -27.39
C ASP A 178 -43.92 -11.90 -26.40
N PRO A 179 -43.57 -12.65 -25.35
CA PRO A 179 -42.62 -12.20 -24.34
C PRO A 179 -41.24 -11.87 -24.92
N ARG A 180 -40.75 -12.61 -25.95
CA ARG A 180 -39.45 -12.40 -26.60
C ARG A 180 -39.44 -11.06 -27.37
N ARG A 181 -40.56 -10.77 -28.12
CA ARG A 181 -40.73 -9.50 -28.84
C ARG A 181 -40.78 -8.33 -27.85
N SER A 182 -41.56 -8.48 -26.76
CA SER A 182 -41.68 -7.45 -25.71
C SER A 182 -40.34 -7.18 -25.02
N LEU A 183 -39.53 -8.23 -24.77
CA LEU A 183 -38.19 -8.09 -24.22
C LEU A 183 -37.27 -7.37 -25.19
N ALA A 184 -37.21 -7.80 -26.45
CA ALA A 184 -36.37 -7.21 -27.46
C ALA A 184 -36.71 -5.72 -27.73
N GLU A 185 -37.99 -5.37 -27.82
CA GLU A 185 -38.49 -4.00 -27.95
C GLU A 185 -38.06 -3.11 -26.76
N ALA A 186 -38.21 -3.62 -25.52
CA ALA A 186 -37.83 -2.89 -24.33
C ALA A 186 -36.31 -2.73 -24.22
N LEU A 187 -35.51 -3.74 -24.62
CA LEU A 187 -34.07 -3.65 -24.66
C LEU A 187 -33.57 -2.66 -25.71
N ASP A 188 -34.20 -2.64 -26.91
CA ASP A 188 -33.86 -1.65 -27.93
C ASP A 188 -34.12 -0.21 -27.45
N HIS A 189 -35.24 0.01 -26.78
CA HIS A 189 -35.51 1.32 -26.15
C HIS A 189 -34.45 1.66 -25.10
N CYS A 190 -34.13 0.72 -24.19
CA CYS A 190 -33.06 0.90 -23.20
C CYS A 190 -31.70 1.23 -23.84
N ALA A 191 -31.37 0.59 -24.97
CA ALA A 191 -30.13 0.81 -25.70
C ALA A 191 -30.04 2.20 -26.35
N ARG A 192 -31.17 2.79 -26.77
CA ARG A 192 -31.23 4.12 -27.37
C ARG A 192 -31.35 5.26 -26.37
N GLU A 193 -32.23 5.09 -25.39
CA GLU A 193 -32.63 6.18 -24.48
C GLU A 193 -31.89 6.14 -23.14
N GLY A 194 -31.20 5.05 -22.81
CA GLY A 194 -30.54 4.87 -21.52
C GLY A 194 -31.47 4.64 -20.33
N ASP A 195 -32.77 4.46 -20.58
CA ASP A 195 -33.80 4.13 -19.57
C ASP A 195 -34.82 3.14 -20.19
N PHE A 196 -35.63 2.52 -19.36
CA PHE A 196 -36.67 1.62 -19.81
C PHE A 196 -37.94 2.41 -20.24
N PRO A 197 -38.80 1.83 -21.12
CA PRO A 197 -40.01 2.49 -21.59
C PRO A 197 -40.94 2.90 -20.43
N ARG A 198 -41.38 4.16 -20.44
CA ARG A 198 -42.29 4.75 -19.45
C ARG A 198 -43.56 5.25 -20.08
N THR A 199 -44.60 5.34 -19.30
CA THR A 199 -45.84 6.05 -19.67
C THR A 199 -45.64 7.57 -19.56
N ALA A 200 -46.57 8.36 -20.09
CA ALA A 200 -46.54 9.81 -19.96
C ALA A 200 -46.55 10.28 -18.48
N SER A 201 -47.07 9.46 -17.57
CA SER A 201 -47.05 9.72 -16.12
C SER A 201 -45.76 9.29 -15.43
N GLY A 202 -44.74 8.82 -16.19
CA GLY A 202 -43.45 8.36 -15.66
C GLY A 202 -43.44 6.93 -15.12
N ALA A 203 -44.61 6.25 -15.06
CA ALA A 203 -44.70 4.86 -14.62
C ALA A 203 -44.09 3.91 -15.67
N ARG A 204 -43.77 2.67 -15.27
CA ARG A 204 -43.32 1.63 -16.20
C ARG A 204 -44.40 1.32 -17.23
N ALA A 205 -44.08 1.42 -18.52
CA ALA A 205 -44.97 1.06 -19.61
C ALA A 205 -45.35 -0.45 -19.55
N PHE A 206 -46.44 -0.83 -20.19
CA PHE A 206 -46.92 -2.21 -20.21
C PHE A 206 -45.87 -3.16 -20.81
N VAL A 207 -45.20 -2.74 -21.91
CA VAL A 207 -44.10 -3.48 -22.53
C VAL A 207 -42.96 -3.72 -21.55
N THR A 208 -42.61 -2.74 -20.72
CA THR A 208 -41.59 -2.88 -19.67
C THR A 208 -41.92 -3.96 -18.65
N ARG A 209 -43.17 -3.99 -18.18
CA ARG A 209 -43.63 -5.01 -17.19
C ARG A 209 -43.52 -6.42 -17.78
N ARG A 210 -43.95 -6.61 -19.02
CA ARG A 210 -43.85 -7.88 -19.74
C ARG A 210 -42.40 -8.29 -20.00
N ALA A 211 -41.56 -7.34 -20.43
CA ALA A 211 -40.14 -7.58 -20.65
C ALA A 211 -39.42 -7.98 -19.35
N VAL A 212 -39.72 -7.34 -18.22
CA VAL A 212 -39.15 -7.74 -16.90
C VAL A 212 -39.58 -9.15 -16.51
N THR A 213 -40.85 -9.53 -16.77
CA THR A 213 -41.32 -10.91 -16.54
C THR A 213 -40.60 -11.88 -17.45
N ALA A 214 -40.47 -11.57 -18.75
CA ALA A 214 -39.75 -12.39 -19.73
C ALA A 214 -38.24 -12.55 -19.37
N ALA A 215 -37.67 -11.54 -18.74
CA ALA A 215 -36.31 -11.54 -18.22
C ALA A 215 -36.14 -12.20 -16.83
N GLY A 216 -37.14 -12.92 -16.36
CA GLY A 216 -37.11 -13.57 -15.04
C GLY A 216 -37.05 -12.60 -13.85
N GLY A 217 -37.61 -11.40 -13.98
CA GLY A 217 -37.58 -10.37 -12.95
C GLY A 217 -36.31 -9.51 -12.94
N CYS A 218 -35.36 -9.73 -13.88
CA CYS A 218 -34.14 -8.96 -13.98
C CYS A 218 -34.39 -7.49 -14.38
N ARG A 219 -33.51 -6.60 -13.97
CA ARG A 219 -33.53 -5.19 -14.38
C ARG A 219 -33.04 -5.09 -15.82
N LEU A 220 -33.87 -4.57 -16.74
CA LEU A 220 -33.57 -4.51 -18.19
C LEU A 220 -32.23 -3.87 -18.49
N MET A 221 -31.92 -2.73 -17.86
CA MET A 221 -30.64 -2.04 -18.05
C MET A 221 -29.43 -2.91 -17.64
N SER A 222 -29.58 -3.80 -16.63
CA SER A 222 -28.50 -4.71 -16.26
C SER A 222 -28.28 -5.82 -17.26
N LEU A 223 -29.18 -6.03 -18.23
CA LEU A 223 -28.99 -6.98 -19.32
C LEU A 223 -28.05 -6.42 -20.41
N LEU A 224 -27.98 -5.08 -20.54
CA LEU A 224 -27.22 -4.37 -21.55
C LEU A 224 -25.93 -3.72 -21.03
N HIS A 225 -25.81 -3.54 -19.71
CA HIS A 225 -24.70 -2.84 -19.09
C HIS A 225 -24.11 -3.63 -17.92
N LEU A 226 -22.86 -3.37 -17.57
CA LEU A 226 -22.23 -3.96 -16.40
C LEU A 226 -23.00 -3.59 -15.13
N THR A 227 -23.04 -4.50 -14.18
CA THR A 227 -23.52 -4.25 -12.81
C THR A 227 -22.37 -3.77 -11.92
N PRO A 228 -22.66 -3.18 -10.73
CA PRO A 228 -21.62 -2.77 -9.79
C PRO A 228 -20.67 -3.93 -9.39
N GLY A 229 -21.19 -5.14 -9.21
CA GLY A 229 -20.38 -6.31 -8.85
C GLY A 229 -19.43 -6.73 -9.96
N GLU A 230 -19.84 -6.64 -11.21
CA GLU A 230 -19.00 -6.96 -12.37
C GLU A 230 -17.93 -5.90 -12.61
N ALA A 231 -18.27 -4.61 -12.46
CA ALA A 231 -17.28 -3.53 -12.50
C ALA A 231 -16.23 -3.72 -11.40
N TRP A 232 -16.67 -4.13 -10.20
CA TRP A 232 -15.75 -4.45 -9.11
C TRP A 232 -14.86 -5.65 -9.42
N ALA A 233 -15.37 -6.70 -10.07
CA ALA A 233 -14.57 -7.85 -10.50
C ALA A 233 -13.45 -7.45 -11.49
N PHE A 234 -13.72 -6.55 -12.44
CA PHE A 234 -12.68 -5.94 -13.27
C PHE A 234 -11.64 -5.18 -12.44
N GLY A 235 -12.08 -4.41 -11.46
CA GLY A 235 -11.19 -3.70 -10.53
C GLY A 235 -10.29 -4.64 -9.74
N VAL A 236 -10.81 -5.77 -9.26
CA VAL A 236 -10.04 -6.82 -8.57
C VAL A 236 -8.96 -7.40 -9.49
N LEU A 237 -9.31 -7.75 -10.73
CA LEU A 237 -8.35 -8.30 -11.70
C LEU A 237 -7.27 -7.27 -12.05
N LEU A 238 -7.64 -6.02 -12.32
CA LEU A 238 -6.66 -4.97 -12.61
C LEU A 238 -5.77 -4.68 -11.40
N ALA A 239 -6.30 -4.64 -10.17
CA ALA A 239 -5.49 -4.47 -8.97
C ALA A 239 -4.48 -5.62 -8.80
N ALA A 240 -4.92 -6.86 -9.02
CA ALA A 240 -4.07 -8.05 -8.92
C ALA A 240 -2.97 -8.09 -9.99
N LEU A 241 -3.25 -7.60 -11.20
CA LEU A 241 -2.35 -7.66 -12.35
C LEU A 241 -1.45 -6.43 -12.51
N THR A 242 -1.77 -5.31 -11.87
CA THR A 242 -1.05 -4.03 -12.05
C THR A 242 -0.50 -3.46 -10.75
N GLY A 243 -1.00 -3.88 -9.59
CA GLY A 243 -0.67 -3.26 -8.30
C GLY A 243 -1.16 -1.81 -8.15
N LEU A 244 -2.06 -1.34 -9.01
CA LEU A 244 -2.64 -0.01 -8.90
C LEU A 244 -3.51 0.08 -7.65
N ASN A 245 -3.51 1.24 -7.01
CA ASN A 245 -4.39 1.47 -5.88
C ASN A 245 -5.82 1.81 -6.32
N LEU A 246 -6.79 1.64 -5.43
CA LEU A 246 -8.21 1.87 -5.71
C LEU A 246 -8.48 3.24 -6.33
N SER A 247 -7.85 4.31 -5.82
CA SER A 247 -8.09 5.66 -6.35
C SER A 247 -7.54 5.88 -7.75
N THR A 248 -6.48 5.16 -8.14
CA THR A 248 -5.95 5.21 -9.51
C THR A 248 -6.82 4.39 -10.46
N LEU A 249 -7.29 3.21 -10.02
CA LEU A 249 -8.25 2.41 -10.79
C LEU A 249 -9.57 3.17 -11.00
N ASP A 250 -10.05 3.86 -9.97
CA ASP A 250 -11.26 4.66 -9.98
C ASP A 250 -11.25 5.77 -11.04
N SER A 251 -10.08 6.29 -11.34
CA SER A 251 -9.87 7.41 -12.28
C SER A 251 -9.30 6.99 -13.64
N LEU A 252 -9.29 5.68 -13.97
CA LEU A 252 -8.81 5.24 -15.29
C LEU A 252 -9.71 5.79 -16.40
N ALA A 253 -9.07 6.43 -17.38
CA ALA A 253 -9.74 6.93 -18.57
C ALA A 253 -9.92 5.83 -19.62
N ALA A 254 -10.98 5.90 -20.41
CA ALA A 254 -11.17 5.03 -21.57
C ALA A 254 -10.25 5.41 -22.75
N PRO A 255 -10.02 6.71 -23.08
CA PRO A 255 -9.03 7.08 -24.08
C PRO A 255 -7.64 6.58 -23.68
N HIS A 256 -6.99 5.92 -24.60
CA HIS A 256 -5.67 5.32 -24.41
C HIS A 256 -4.83 5.44 -25.69
N ARG A 257 -3.52 5.27 -25.54
CA ARG A 257 -2.57 5.24 -26.66
C ARG A 257 -1.89 3.89 -26.70
N HIS A 258 -1.88 3.26 -27.87
CA HIS A 258 -1.06 2.07 -28.08
C HIS A 258 0.43 2.44 -28.13
N ALA A 259 1.31 1.55 -27.71
CA ALA A 259 2.74 1.71 -27.95
C ALA A 259 2.98 1.82 -29.47
N SER A 260 3.80 2.77 -29.87
CA SER A 260 3.97 3.18 -31.29
C SER A 260 4.60 2.12 -32.19
N SER A 261 5.00 0.95 -31.67
CA SER A 261 5.62 -0.12 -32.45
C SER A 261 4.62 -1.21 -32.78
N PRO A 262 4.41 -1.55 -34.06
CA PRO A 262 3.67 -2.76 -34.45
C PRO A 262 4.29 -4.05 -33.90
N ALA A 263 5.57 -4.01 -33.48
CA ALA A 263 6.29 -5.11 -32.88
C ALA A 263 6.00 -5.31 -31.38
N GLU A 264 5.25 -4.40 -30.73
CA GLU A 264 4.86 -4.50 -29.33
C GLU A 264 3.33 -4.45 -29.13
N PRO A 265 2.57 -5.38 -29.74
CA PRO A 265 1.14 -5.48 -29.52
C PRO A 265 0.90 -5.81 -28.04
N GLY A 266 -0.08 -5.12 -27.41
CA GLY A 266 -0.49 -5.43 -26.04
C GLY A 266 0.08 -4.52 -24.94
N ILE A 267 0.61 -3.34 -25.29
CA ILE A 267 0.88 -2.26 -24.34
C ILE A 267 0.01 -1.07 -24.71
N VAL A 268 -0.76 -0.59 -23.72
CA VAL A 268 -1.51 0.65 -23.84
C VAL A 268 -1.13 1.60 -22.69
N PHE A 269 -1.08 2.87 -23.01
CA PHE A 269 -0.87 3.93 -22.03
C PHE A 269 -2.21 4.59 -21.71
N VAL A 270 -2.64 4.48 -20.45
CA VAL A 270 -3.94 4.95 -19.98
C VAL A 270 -3.75 6.15 -19.05
N GLY A 271 -4.56 7.18 -19.26
CA GLY A 271 -4.63 8.33 -18.35
C GLY A 271 -5.28 7.92 -17.02
N ALA A 272 -4.70 8.39 -15.92
CA ALA A 272 -5.29 8.28 -14.60
C ALA A 272 -5.03 9.57 -13.81
N ASP A 273 -5.98 9.96 -12.95
CA ASP A 273 -5.83 11.13 -12.12
C ASP A 273 -5.48 10.76 -10.67
N LYS A 274 -4.52 11.49 -10.08
CA LYS A 274 -4.08 11.34 -8.71
C LYS A 274 -3.95 12.71 -8.03
N PRO A 275 -5.06 13.34 -7.69
CA PRO A 275 -5.13 14.73 -7.23
C PRO A 275 -4.14 15.11 -6.13
N ARG A 276 -3.83 14.19 -5.20
CA ARG A 276 -2.85 14.43 -4.13
C ARG A 276 -1.44 14.81 -4.61
N ARG A 277 -1.16 14.70 -5.91
CA ARG A 277 0.12 15.11 -6.53
C ARG A 277 0.11 16.56 -7.02
N GLY A 278 -0.95 17.31 -6.79
CA GLY A 278 -1.09 18.70 -7.24
C GLY A 278 -0.88 18.83 -8.75
N ARG A 279 0.01 19.70 -9.21
CA ARG A 279 0.29 19.93 -10.65
C ARG A 279 0.72 18.66 -11.42
N ARG A 280 1.09 17.58 -10.74
CA ARG A 280 1.44 16.27 -11.33
C ARG A 280 0.33 15.23 -11.09
N SER A 281 -0.92 15.67 -10.99
CA SER A 281 -2.07 14.78 -10.71
C SER A 281 -2.31 13.82 -11.86
N VAL A 282 -2.23 14.29 -13.11
CA VAL A 282 -2.39 13.44 -14.29
C VAL A 282 -1.16 12.56 -14.46
N MET A 283 -1.38 11.27 -14.58
CA MET A 283 -0.35 10.27 -14.77
C MET A 283 -0.73 9.31 -15.89
N THR A 284 0.26 8.87 -16.63
CA THR A 284 0.10 7.80 -17.61
C THR A 284 0.50 6.47 -17.00
N VAL A 285 -0.38 5.50 -17.11
CA VAL A 285 -0.20 4.15 -16.57
C VAL A 285 -0.03 3.18 -17.73
N PRO A 286 1.11 2.45 -17.83
CA PRO A 286 1.25 1.39 -18.81
C PRO A 286 0.42 0.16 -18.36
N VAL A 287 -0.40 -0.36 -19.26
CA VAL A 287 -1.17 -1.59 -19.10
C VAL A 287 -0.67 -2.58 -20.15
N THR A 288 -0.11 -3.70 -19.71
CA THR A 288 0.64 -4.61 -20.59
C THR A 288 -0.01 -5.99 -20.72
N ALA A 289 0.21 -6.62 -21.85
CA ALA A 289 -0.17 -8.02 -22.09
C ALA A 289 0.81 -9.03 -21.42
N LEU A 290 1.97 -8.56 -20.94
CA LEU A 290 2.91 -9.43 -20.24
C LEU A 290 2.39 -9.77 -18.85
N ARG A 291 2.47 -11.04 -18.50
CA ARG A 291 2.22 -11.50 -17.12
C ARG A 291 3.31 -10.97 -16.21
N PRO A 292 2.99 -10.64 -14.95
CA PRO A 292 3.98 -10.14 -13.99
C PRO A 292 5.22 -11.02 -13.88
N GLU A 293 5.05 -12.34 -13.92
CA GLU A 293 6.12 -13.34 -13.80
C GLU A 293 7.09 -13.35 -14.99
N LEU A 294 6.62 -12.94 -16.17
CA LEU A 294 7.41 -12.94 -17.41
C LEU A 294 8.11 -11.61 -17.70
N ARG A 295 7.86 -10.57 -16.92
CA ARG A 295 8.46 -9.24 -17.12
C ARG A 295 9.99 -9.23 -17.06
N PRO A 296 10.66 -9.96 -16.14
CA PRO A 296 12.12 -10.04 -16.13
C PRO A 296 12.71 -10.72 -17.37
N LEU A 297 11.92 -11.60 -18.04
CA LEU A 297 12.34 -12.38 -19.22
C LEU A 297 12.05 -11.66 -20.55
N ALA A 298 11.42 -10.49 -20.50
CA ALA A 298 10.96 -9.77 -21.69
C ALA A 298 12.07 -9.27 -22.63
N GLY A 299 13.34 -9.49 -22.30
CA GLY A 299 14.48 -9.18 -23.16
C GLY A 299 14.82 -10.26 -24.20
N GLN A 300 14.33 -11.49 -24.05
CA GLN A 300 14.81 -12.61 -24.85
C GLN A 300 13.83 -13.22 -25.84
N ASP A 301 12.49 -13.11 -25.66
CA ASP A 301 11.55 -13.66 -26.65
C ASP A 301 10.15 -13.00 -26.56
N ARG A 302 10.03 -11.81 -27.16
CA ARG A 302 8.78 -11.04 -27.16
C ARG A 302 7.64 -11.66 -28.00
N ARG A 303 7.94 -12.59 -28.90
CA ARG A 303 6.98 -13.11 -29.88
C ARG A 303 5.96 -14.09 -29.31
N THR A 304 6.29 -14.82 -28.25
CA THR A 304 5.40 -15.81 -27.63
C THR A 304 4.48 -15.24 -26.53
N ALA A 305 4.72 -14.02 -26.07
CA ALA A 305 3.95 -13.40 -24.96
C ALA A 305 2.65 -12.69 -25.41
N VAL A 306 2.41 -12.54 -26.69
CA VAL A 306 1.31 -11.74 -27.26
C VAL A 306 0.07 -12.58 -27.57
N ALA A 307 -0.14 -13.68 -26.93
CA ALA A 307 -1.40 -14.40 -27.03
C ALA A 307 -2.48 -13.71 -26.16
N ASN A 308 -3.16 -12.71 -26.77
CA ASN A 308 -4.60 -12.47 -26.62
C ASN A 308 -5.15 -11.81 -25.35
N THR A 309 -6.15 -10.95 -25.56
CA THR A 309 -7.46 -10.71 -24.88
C THR A 309 -7.83 -11.61 -23.69
N SER A 310 -6.90 -12.33 -23.13
CA SER A 310 -7.11 -13.24 -22.02
C SER A 310 -7.20 -12.44 -20.72
N LEU A 311 -8.23 -12.70 -19.92
CA LEU A 311 -8.42 -12.14 -18.58
C LEU A 311 -7.27 -12.49 -17.60
N THR A 312 -6.17 -13.04 -18.10
CA THR A 312 -4.94 -13.33 -17.35
C THR A 312 -3.89 -12.22 -17.47
N THR A 313 -4.09 -11.24 -18.35
CA THR A 313 -3.20 -10.10 -18.54
C THR A 313 -3.92 -8.79 -18.25
N ALA A 314 -3.19 -7.79 -17.78
CA ALA A 314 -3.76 -6.48 -17.49
C ALA A 314 -4.35 -5.82 -18.77
N TYR A 315 -3.66 -5.96 -19.89
CA TYR A 315 -4.13 -5.50 -21.19
C TYR A 315 -5.47 -6.13 -21.58
N GLY A 316 -5.58 -7.46 -21.55
CA GLY A 316 -6.81 -8.16 -21.93
C GLY A 316 -7.99 -7.82 -21.01
N VAL A 317 -7.75 -7.68 -19.70
CA VAL A 317 -8.77 -7.24 -18.75
C VAL A 317 -9.23 -5.80 -19.06
N PHE A 318 -8.28 -4.90 -19.34
CA PHE A 318 -8.61 -3.49 -19.64
C PHE A 318 -9.36 -3.36 -20.97
N MET A 319 -8.91 -4.01 -22.03
CA MET A 319 -9.59 -4.01 -23.33
C MET A 319 -10.99 -4.61 -23.25
N SER A 320 -11.16 -5.73 -22.50
CA SER A 320 -12.49 -6.28 -22.21
C SER A 320 -13.40 -5.31 -21.46
N LEU A 321 -12.85 -4.58 -20.47
CA LEU A 321 -13.61 -3.55 -19.76
C LEU A 321 -14.09 -2.47 -20.72
N LEU A 322 -13.19 -1.96 -21.58
CA LEU A 322 -13.53 -0.92 -22.53
C LEU A 322 -14.61 -1.38 -23.52
N GLU A 323 -14.48 -2.57 -24.07
CA GLU A 323 -15.47 -3.16 -24.98
C GLU A 323 -16.85 -3.25 -24.32
N LEU A 324 -16.94 -3.84 -23.12
CA LEU A 324 -18.24 -4.05 -22.45
C LEU A 324 -18.85 -2.76 -21.86
N THR A 325 -18.07 -1.70 -21.71
CA THR A 325 -18.55 -0.39 -21.23
C THR A 325 -18.76 0.62 -22.34
N ASP A 326 -18.41 0.31 -23.58
CA ASP A 326 -18.55 1.21 -24.72
C ASP A 326 -19.99 1.71 -24.94
N PRO A 327 -21.04 0.86 -24.90
CA PRO A 327 -22.41 1.33 -25.04
C PRO A 327 -22.82 2.33 -23.94
N ALA A 328 -22.37 2.11 -22.70
CA ALA A 328 -22.66 3.04 -21.61
C ALA A 328 -21.93 4.38 -21.77
N ARG A 329 -20.68 4.36 -22.26
CA ARG A 329 -19.93 5.60 -22.60
C ARG A 329 -20.61 6.38 -23.71
N THR A 330 -21.04 5.70 -24.75
CA THR A 330 -21.77 6.31 -25.87
C THR A 330 -23.03 6.99 -25.39
N LEU A 331 -23.84 6.34 -24.54
CA LEU A 331 -25.06 6.90 -23.96
C LEU A 331 -24.81 8.10 -23.04
N THR A 332 -23.76 8.05 -22.24
CA THR A 332 -23.52 9.05 -21.18
C THR A 332 -22.57 10.18 -21.59
N GLY A 333 -21.82 10.03 -22.70
CA GLY A 333 -20.74 10.93 -23.08
C GLY A 333 -19.54 10.89 -22.13
N ASN A 334 -19.53 10.01 -21.11
CA ASN A 334 -18.48 9.94 -20.10
C ASN A 334 -17.29 9.11 -20.59
N GLN A 335 -16.08 9.59 -20.32
CA GLN A 335 -14.83 8.99 -20.81
C GLN A 335 -14.11 8.13 -19.75
N GLN A 336 -14.75 7.79 -18.65
CA GLN A 336 -14.18 6.86 -17.66
C GLN A 336 -14.23 5.41 -18.15
N ALA A 337 -13.20 4.62 -17.81
CA ALA A 337 -13.18 3.20 -18.16
C ALA A 337 -14.24 2.41 -17.37
N PHE A 338 -14.45 2.75 -16.11
CA PHE A 338 -15.44 2.11 -15.25
C PHE A 338 -16.77 2.84 -15.28
N ILE A 339 -17.71 2.31 -16.05
CA ILE A 339 -19.13 2.73 -16.09
C ILE A 339 -20.00 1.50 -15.90
N TYR A 340 -21.00 1.60 -15.06
CA TYR A 340 -21.93 0.50 -14.77
C TYR A 340 -23.33 1.03 -14.47
N TYR A 341 -24.33 0.21 -14.69
CA TYR A 341 -25.70 0.53 -14.30
C TYR A 341 -25.85 0.45 -12.78
N SER A 342 -26.15 1.58 -12.15
CA SER A 342 -26.38 1.71 -10.72
C SER A 342 -27.88 1.85 -10.49
N ALA A 343 -28.53 0.83 -10.02
CA ALA A 343 -29.96 0.84 -9.78
C ALA A 343 -30.42 1.70 -8.59
N GLN A 344 -29.53 2.40 -7.93
CA GLN A 344 -29.87 3.34 -6.86
C GLN A 344 -29.93 4.76 -7.46
N PRO A 345 -31.08 5.45 -7.39
CA PRO A 345 -31.10 6.88 -7.63
C PRO A 345 -30.25 7.54 -6.56
N ASP A 346 -29.20 8.25 -6.95
CA ASP A 346 -28.58 9.23 -6.07
C ASP A 346 -29.64 10.30 -5.78
N HIS A 347 -29.75 10.72 -4.53
CA HIS A 347 -30.90 11.51 -4.03
C HIS A 347 -31.12 12.87 -4.73
N CYS A 348 -30.28 13.28 -5.68
CA CYS A 348 -30.34 14.60 -6.31
C CYS A 348 -30.57 14.63 -7.82
N GLU A 349 -30.31 13.55 -8.54
CA GLU A 349 -30.59 13.41 -9.97
C GLU A 349 -30.75 11.92 -10.31
N GLN A 350 -31.65 11.57 -11.25
CA GLN A 350 -31.87 10.19 -11.69
C GLN A 350 -30.65 9.66 -12.49
N LYS A 351 -29.48 9.56 -11.86
CA LYS A 351 -28.30 8.97 -12.48
C LYS A 351 -28.42 7.47 -12.46
N LEU A 352 -28.85 6.90 -13.60
CA LEU A 352 -28.93 5.44 -13.76
C LEU A 352 -27.55 4.77 -13.85
N PHE A 353 -26.49 5.54 -14.12
CA PHE A 353 -25.12 5.06 -14.26
C PHE A 353 -24.23 5.54 -13.11
N GLY A 354 -23.44 4.63 -12.59
CA GLY A 354 -22.34 4.90 -11.66
C GLY A 354 -20.98 4.89 -12.37
N TYR A 355 -20.04 5.62 -11.82
CA TYR A 355 -18.69 5.79 -12.37
C TYR A 355 -17.64 5.42 -11.35
N GLY A 356 -16.52 4.85 -11.82
CA GLY A 356 -15.45 4.38 -10.96
C GLY A 356 -15.84 3.12 -10.19
N ILE A 357 -14.98 2.66 -9.28
CA ILE A 357 -15.19 1.44 -8.49
C ILE A 357 -15.23 1.68 -6.98
N SER A 358 -14.94 2.91 -6.53
CA SER A 358 -14.91 3.23 -5.10
C SER A 358 -16.28 3.07 -4.43
N SER A 359 -17.34 3.44 -5.12
CA SER A 359 -18.72 3.32 -4.66
C SER A 359 -19.19 1.86 -4.65
N THR A 360 -18.67 1.01 -5.55
CA THR A 360 -19.01 -0.43 -5.60
C THR A 360 -18.34 -1.21 -4.48
N ALA A 361 -17.22 -0.71 -3.96
CA ALA A 361 -16.47 -1.35 -2.89
C ALA A 361 -17.11 -1.16 -1.50
N SER A 362 -18.14 -0.33 -1.36
CA SER A 362 -18.73 0.03 -0.08
C SER A 362 -19.76 -1.00 0.40
N GLY A 363 -19.48 -1.60 1.56
CA GLY A 363 -20.43 -2.37 2.35
C GLY A 363 -20.34 -3.88 2.17
N PHE A 364 -20.29 -4.59 3.30
CA PHE A 364 -20.31 -6.06 3.38
C PHE A 364 -21.57 -6.65 2.73
N ASP A 365 -22.73 -6.04 2.97
CA ASP A 365 -24.03 -6.53 2.45
C ASP A 365 -24.16 -6.39 0.93
N ALA A 366 -23.60 -5.32 0.35
CA ALA A 366 -23.57 -5.16 -1.10
C ALA A 366 -22.69 -6.24 -1.74
N ARG A 367 -21.49 -6.48 -1.19
CA ARG A 367 -20.60 -7.56 -1.68
C ARG A 367 -21.23 -8.93 -1.55
N ARG A 368 -21.89 -9.23 -0.42
CA ARG A 368 -22.56 -10.51 -0.22
C ARG A 368 -23.58 -10.79 -1.32
N ARG A 369 -24.39 -9.80 -1.70
CA ARG A 369 -25.38 -9.95 -2.80
C ARG A 369 -24.72 -10.31 -4.14
N TRP A 370 -23.58 -9.70 -4.47
CA TRP A 370 -22.90 -10.01 -5.75
C TRP A 370 -22.16 -11.33 -5.71
N MET A 371 -21.65 -11.69 -4.55
CA MET A 371 -20.85 -12.89 -4.35
C MET A 371 -21.70 -14.14 -4.10
N THR A 372 -22.99 -13.99 -3.78
CA THR A 372 -23.89 -15.13 -3.49
C THR A 372 -23.76 -16.29 -4.48
N PRO A 373 -23.69 -16.07 -5.82
CA PRO A 373 -23.53 -17.17 -6.77
C PRO A 373 -22.17 -17.91 -6.70
N TRP A 374 -21.23 -17.40 -5.92
CA TRP A 374 -19.86 -17.90 -5.80
C TRP A 374 -19.52 -18.39 -4.39
N LEU A 375 -20.43 -18.17 -3.45
CA LEU A 375 -20.29 -18.68 -2.08
C LEU A 375 -20.63 -20.18 -2.09
N THR A 376 -19.80 -20.94 -1.38
CA THR A 376 -19.89 -22.41 -1.36
C THR A 376 -20.45 -22.95 -0.06
N GLY A 377 -20.59 -22.09 0.97
CA GLY A 377 -20.91 -22.49 2.35
C GLY A 377 -19.67 -22.92 3.15
N ASP A 378 -18.48 -23.01 2.51
CA ASP A 378 -17.23 -23.16 3.24
C ASP A 378 -16.83 -21.83 3.89
N PRO A 379 -16.75 -21.75 5.23
CA PRO A 379 -16.48 -20.50 5.94
C PRO A 379 -15.20 -19.82 5.50
N GLY A 380 -14.12 -20.58 5.26
CA GLY A 380 -12.83 -20.02 4.86
C GLY A 380 -12.83 -19.46 3.43
N HIS A 381 -13.55 -20.10 2.51
CA HIS A 381 -13.73 -19.61 1.16
C HIS A 381 -14.63 -18.37 1.11
N ASP A 382 -15.74 -18.42 1.81
CA ASP A 382 -16.75 -17.37 1.79
C ASP A 382 -16.23 -16.09 2.47
N GLU A 383 -15.53 -16.22 3.60
CA GLU A 383 -14.87 -15.11 4.28
C GLU A 383 -13.81 -14.45 3.40
N LEU A 384 -12.99 -15.24 2.70
CA LEU A 384 -12.00 -14.75 1.74
C LEU A 384 -12.65 -13.88 0.66
N LEU A 385 -13.72 -14.36 0.03
CA LEU A 385 -14.39 -13.65 -1.06
C LEU A 385 -15.10 -12.38 -0.57
N LEU A 386 -15.79 -12.46 0.56
CA LEU A 386 -16.48 -11.30 1.15
C LEU A 386 -15.49 -10.28 1.72
N GLY A 387 -14.29 -10.72 2.15
CA GLY A 387 -13.21 -9.93 2.71
C GLY A 387 -12.20 -9.37 1.71
N ILE A 388 -12.40 -9.52 0.38
CA ILE A 388 -11.45 -9.04 -0.63
C ILE A 388 -11.12 -7.55 -0.42
N SER A 389 -9.82 -7.25 -0.32
CA SER A 389 -9.29 -5.92 -0.09
C SER A 389 -8.36 -5.50 -1.22
N MET A 390 -8.65 -4.36 -1.86
CA MET A 390 -7.79 -3.77 -2.91
C MET A 390 -6.39 -3.44 -2.38
N ASP A 391 -6.26 -3.06 -1.09
CA ASP A 391 -4.97 -2.81 -0.47
C ASP A 391 -4.15 -4.10 -0.31
N ARG A 392 -4.77 -5.22 0.06
CA ARG A 392 -4.10 -6.53 0.11
C ARG A 392 -3.67 -7.00 -1.28
N LEU A 393 -4.53 -6.87 -2.32
CA LEU A 393 -4.18 -7.19 -3.71
C LEU A 393 -2.97 -6.40 -4.17
N ARG A 394 -2.95 -5.09 -3.88
CA ARG A 394 -1.79 -4.24 -4.18
C ARG A 394 -0.52 -4.70 -3.46
N LYS A 395 -0.61 -5.03 -2.17
CA LYS A 395 0.55 -5.54 -1.41
C LYS A 395 1.06 -6.84 -1.99
N THR A 396 0.18 -7.77 -2.33
CA THR A 396 0.53 -9.04 -2.97
C THR A 396 1.31 -8.80 -4.28
N TYR A 397 0.81 -7.90 -5.12
CA TYR A 397 1.50 -7.54 -6.35
C TYR A 397 2.88 -6.91 -6.10
N LEU A 398 2.98 -5.97 -5.14
CA LEU A 398 4.25 -5.30 -4.81
C LEU A 398 5.29 -6.27 -4.22
N GLU A 399 4.85 -7.27 -3.46
CA GLU A 399 5.70 -8.34 -2.95
C GLU A 399 6.29 -9.19 -4.08
N GLN A 400 5.46 -9.56 -5.06
CA GLN A 400 5.88 -10.38 -6.20
C GLN A 400 6.80 -9.64 -7.16
N VAL A 401 6.47 -8.39 -7.51
CA VAL A 401 7.17 -7.63 -8.56
C VAL A 401 8.33 -6.81 -8.00
N ARG A 402 8.26 -6.38 -6.74
CA ARG A 402 9.29 -5.57 -6.01
C ARG A 402 9.77 -4.32 -6.77
N GLN A 403 8.94 -3.76 -7.64
CA GLN A 403 9.24 -2.56 -8.41
C GLN A 403 8.30 -1.41 -8.04
N PRO A 404 8.77 -0.13 -8.07
CA PRO A 404 7.92 1.02 -7.82
C PRO A 404 6.85 1.18 -8.89
N ILE A 405 5.57 1.17 -8.49
CA ILE A 405 4.44 1.37 -9.38
C ILE A 405 3.63 2.55 -8.89
N ALA A 406 3.64 3.63 -9.66
CA ALA A 406 2.96 4.87 -9.32
C ALA A 406 3.33 5.43 -7.91
N HIS A 407 4.56 5.13 -7.42
CA HIS A 407 5.11 5.61 -6.15
C HIS A 407 6.65 5.65 -6.20
N THR A 408 7.29 6.31 -5.23
CA THR A 408 8.75 6.41 -5.16
C THR A 408 9.38 5.13 -4.61
N PRO A 409 10.69 4.88 -4.86
CA PRO A 409 11.43 3.77 -4.26
C PRO A 409 11.35 3.75 -2.73
N ALA A 410 11.44 4.91 -2.07
CA ALA A 410 11.30 5.02 -0.61
C ALA A 410 9.91 4.58 -0.12
N THR A 411 8.85 4.91 -0.88
CA THR A 411 7.49 4.44 -0.58
C THR A 411 7.37 2.93 -0.75
N LEU A 412 8.00 2.36 -1.80
CA LEU A 412 8.05 0.90 -1.99
C LEU A 412 8.76 0.21 -0.82
N ALA A 413 9.94 0.69 -0.44
CA ALA A 413 10.68 0.16 0.71
C ALA A 413 9.81 0.18 1.99
N GLY A 414 9.04 1.27 2.21
CA GLY A 414 8.09 1.36 3.32
C GLY A 414 6.94 0.33 3.25
N TYR A 415 6.50 -0.08 2.07
CA TYR A 415 5.53 -1.18 1.90
C TYR A 415 6.17 -2.54 2.17
N LEU A 416 7.31 -2.83 1.53
CA LEU A 416 8.00 -4.12 1.63
C LEU A 416 8.48 -4.39 3.07
N GLY A 417 9.05 -3.40 3.75
CA GLY A 417 9.52 -3.54 5.13
C GLY A 417 8.43 -3.82 6.18
N ARG A 418 7.14 -3.71 5.81
CA ARG A 418 6.00 -4.10 6.66
C ARG A 418 5.49 -5.52 6.41
N MET A 419 5.98 -6.18 5.37
CA MET A 419 5.60 -7.54 5.02
C MET A 419 6.47 -8.52 5.80
N GLU A 420 5.84 -9.50 6.42
CA GLU A 420 6.54 -10.47 7.27
C GLU A 420 7.49 -11.36 6.46
N SER A 421 7.05 -11.83 5.29
CA SER A 421 7.86 -12.60 4.35
C SER A 421 9.15 -11.88 3.96
N VAL A 422 9.06 -10.59 3.59
CA VAL A 422 10.21 -9.78 3.17
C VAL A 422 11.16 -9.53 4.35
N ARG A 423 10.62 -9.34 5.56
CA ARG A 423 11.46 -9.20 6.76
C ARG A 423 12.19 -10.50 7.08
N ASN A 424 11.50 -11.63 7.02
CA ASN A 424 12.10 -12.94 7.29
C ASN A 424 13.19 -13.26 6.27
N GLU A 425 12.96 -12.99 4.99
CA GLU A 425 13.97 -13.11 3.94
C GLU A 425 15.18 -12.19 4.21
N GLY A 426 14.93 -10.92 4.59
CA GLY A 426 15.99 -9.99 4.97
C GLY A 426 16.80 -10.47 6.18
N PHE A 427 16.16 -11.03 7.19
CA PHE A 427 16.86 -11.63 8.33
C PHE A 427 17.70 -12.84 7.93
N GLN A 428 17.19 -13.67 7.01
CA GLN A 428 17.94 -14.83 6.51
C GLN A 428 19.21 -14.40 5.76
N ILE A 429 19.10 -13.43 4.85
CA ILE A 429 20.23 -12.87 4.10
C ILE A 429 21.29 -12.29 5.06
N VAL A 430 20.85 -11.53 6.07
CA VAL A 430 21.74 -10.94 7.07
C VAL A 430 22.45 -12.03 7.88
N ARG A 431 21.72 -13.08 8.27
CA ARG A 431 22.27 -14.23 9.00
C ARG A 431 23.32 -14.97 8.18
N GLU A 432 23.01 -15.29 6.93
CA GLU A 432 23.94 -15.98 6.02
C GLU A 432 25.22 -15.16 5.78
N ALA A 433 25.08 -13.83 5.58
CA ALA A 433 26.23 -12.94 5.44
C ALA A 433 27.09 -12.90 6.70
N LEU A 434 26.46 -12.87 7.89
CA LEU A 434 27.17 -12.89 9.17
C LEU A 434 27.90 -14.22 9.36
N ASP A 435 27.22 -15.34 9.15
CA ASP A 435 27.78 -16.68 9.30
C ASP A 435 28.99 -16.88 8.35
N ALA A 436 28.88 -16.40 7.11
CA ALA A 436 29.97 -16.45 6.14
C ALA A 436 31.19 -15.64 6.60
N GLN A 437 30.99 -14.40 7.11
CA GLN A 437 32.09 -13.55 7.59
C GLN A 437 32.75 -14.14 8.83
N VAL A 438 31.96 -14.67 9.77
CA VAL A 438 32.49 -15.33 10.99
C VAL A 438 33.30 -16.57 10.61
N THR A 439 32.78 -17.44 9.77
CA THR A 439 33.48 -18.66 9.31
C THR A 439 34.81 -18.31 8.63
N GLN A 440 34.81 -17.32 7.75
CA GLN A 440 36.01 -16.88 7.06
C GLN A 440 37.04 -16.27 8.03
N ALA A 441 36.57 -15.49 9.02
CA ALA A 441 37.47 -14.86 9.99
C ALA A 441 38.12 -15.90 10.90
N LEU A 442 37.35 -16.87 11.40
CA LEU A 442 37.88 -17.97 12.23
C LEU A 442 38.90 -18.82 11.47
N ALA A 443 38.67 -19.08 10.17
CA ALA A 443 39.62 -19.80 9.33
C ALA A 443 40.93 -19.03 9.10
N ARG A 444 40.91 -17.70 9.18
CA ARG A 444 42.12 -16.85 9.03
C ARG A 444 42.82 -16.58 10.36
N ARG A 445 42.20 -16.84 11.49
CA ARG A 445 42.81 -16.59 12.79
C ARG A 445 44.16 -17.32 12.89
N ALA A 446 45.26 -16.57 13.05
CA ALA A 446 46.61 -17.09 13.14
C ALA A 446 47.29 -16.73 14.47
N MET A 447 46.72 -15.81 15.26
CA MET A 447 47.23 -15.47 16.60
C MET A 447 47.17 -16.69 17.50
N THR A 448 48.29 -17.04 18.13
CA THR A 448 48.36 -18.13 19.10
C THR A 448 48.08 -17.62 20.50
N THR A 449 47.42 -18.45 21.34
CA THR A 449 47.08 -18.15 22.74
C THR A 449 47.97 -18.90 23.68
N HIS A 450 48.37 -18.24 24.77
CA HIS A 450 49.21 -18.79 25.83
C HIS A 450 48.56 -18.54 27.20
N PRO A 451 47.57 -19.35 27.59
CA PRO A 451 46.80 -19.15 28.83
C PRO A 451 47.64 -19.27 30.10
N ASP A 452 48.70 -20.08 30.08
CA ASP A 452 49.55 -20.40 31.24
C ASP A 452 50.62 -19.36 31.57
N ASN A 453 50.58 -18.17 30.94
CA ASN A 453 51.47 -17.06 31.19
C ASN A 453 53.00 -17.39 31.01
N GLN A 454 53.33 -18.35 30.17
CA GLN A 454 54.71 -18.67 29.82
C GLN A 454 55.22 -17.65 28.77
N ASP A 455 55.41 -16.41 29.20
CA ASP A 455 56.07 -15.40 28.39
C ASP A 455 57.59 -15.58 28.55
N ASP A 456 58.27 -15.95 27.49
CA ASP A 456 59.71 -16.06 27.44
C ASP A 456 60.43 -14.70 27.33
N GLY A 457 59.67 -13.58 27.34
CA GLY A 457 60.19 -12.20 27.20
C GLY A 457 60.75 -11.86 25.82
N SER A 458 60.56 -12.75 24.84
CA SER A 458 61.15 -12.60 23.50
C SER A 458 60.36 -11.77 22.52
N GLY A 459 59.14 -11.30 22.88
CA GLY A 459 58.23 -10.58 22.02
C GLY A 459 58.05 -9.08 22.34
N ARG A 460 57.80 -8.26 21.33
CA ARG A 460 57.42 -6.86 21.52
C ARG A 460 55.90 -6.76 21.76
N ASP A 461 55.50 -6.11 22.86
CA ASP A 461 54.09 -5.87 23.11
C ASP A 461 53.45 -4.98 22.03
N ALA A 462 52.34 -5.47 21.49
CA ALA A 462 51.40 -4.79 20.63
C ALA A 462 50.08 -4.58 21.33
N VAL A 463 49.06 -4.07 20.64
CA VAL A 463 47.76 -3.74 21.29
C VAL A 463 47.00 -4.98 21.73
N LEU A 464 46.89 -5.99 20.87
CA LEU A 464 46.09 -7.19 21.11
C LEU A 464 46.95 -8.40 21.56
N GLY A 465 48.26 -8.29 21.57
CA GLY A 465 49.13 -9.39 21.91
C GLY A 465 50.61 -8.99 21.84
N ALA A 466 51.53 -9.92 22.09
CA ALA A 466 52.93 -9.75 21.84
C ALA A 466 53.29 -10.17 20.39
N CYS A 467 54.15 -9.45 19.72
CA CYS A 467 54.67 -9.80 18.40
C CYS A 467 56.05 -10.49 18.54
N ALA A 468 56.17 -11.72 18.04
CA ALA A 468 57.39 -12.50 18.11
C ALA A 468 58.50 -11.95 17.18
N ASP A 469 58.11 -11.40 16.03
CA ASP A 469 59.06 -10.79 15.07
C ASP A 469 58.39 -9.55 14.45
N PHE A 470 58.71 -8.37 15.00
CA PHE A 470 58.13 -7.10 14.57
C PHE A 470 58.82 -6.57 13.30
N ASP A 471 60.07 -6.97 13.08
CA ASP A 471 60.86 -6.47 11.97
C ASP A 471 60.62 -7.24 10.66
N HIS A 472 60.00 -8.46 10.75
CA HIS A 472 59.65 -9.28 9.58
C HIS A 472 58.17 -9.68 9.64
N SER A 473 57.30 -8.82 9.10
CA SER A 473 55.87 -9.13 8.96
C SER A 473 55.65 -10.33 8.03
N PRO A 474 54.80 -11.30 8.38
CA PRO A 474 54.47 -12.43 7.50
C PRO A 474 53.75 -11.99 6.22
N VAL A 475 53.25 -10.75 6.15
CA VAL A 475 52.55 -10.22 4.98
C VAL A 475 53.49 -9.77 3.87
N ASP A 476 54.60 -9.08 4.21
CA ASP A 476 55.51 -8.46 3.23
C ASP A 476 56.99 -8.62 3.53
N GLY A 477 57.34 -9.33 4.63
CA GLY A 477 58.73 -9.55 5.05
C GLY A 477 59.44 -8.31 5.58
N LYS A 478 58.73 -7.18 5.77
CA LYS A 478 59.27 -5.92 6.25
C LYS A 478 58.81 -5.65 7.68
N ARG A 479 59.37 -4.58 8.28
CA ARG A 479 58.89 -4.10 9.58
C ARG A 479 57.40 -3.83 9.56
N CYS A 480 56.69 -4.41 10.55
CA CYS A 480 55.23 -4.37 10.62
C CYS A 480 54.71 -2.92 10.70
N ARG A 481 53.76 -2.59 9.81
CA ARG A 481 53.03 -1.32 9.74
C ARG A 481 51.50 -1.58 9.64
N GLN A 482 51.07 -2.79 9.98
CA GLN A 482 49.68 -3.19 9.87
C GLN A 482 48.83 -2.62 11.02
N SER A 483 47.53 -2.48 10.78
CA SER A 483 46.58 -2.16 11.82
C SER A 483 46.62 -3.20 12.94
N PHE A 484 46.37 -2.75 14.18
CA PHE A 484 46.39 -3.62 15.36
C PHE A 484 45.39 -4.79 15.24
N MET A 485 44.28 -4.61 14.49
CA MET A 485 43.32 -5.68 14.25
C MET A 485 43.90 -6.80 13.39
N THR A 486 44.86 -6.52 12.54
CA THR A 486 45.51 -7.52 11.70
C THR A 486 46.35 -8.52 12.54
N CYS A 487 46.62 -8.21 13.80
CA CYS A 487 47.30 -9.15 14.71
C CYS A 487 46.49 -10.44 14.94
N LEU A 488 45.16 -10.38 14.80
CA LEU A 488 44.28 -11.58 14.91
C LEU A 488 44.58 -12.59 13.79
N ASP A 489 44.95 -12.11 12.59
CA ASP A 489 45.30 -12.92 11.42
C ASP A 489 46.82 -13.16 11.27
N CYS A 490 47.60 -12.77 12.28
CA CYS A 490 49.09 -12.78 12.16
C CYS A 490 49.72 -13.94 12.92
N SER A 491 50.51 -14.76 12.24
CA SER A 491 51.24 -15.87 12.84
C SER A 491 52.36 -15.46 13.80
N ASN A 492 52.82 -14.19 13.77
CA ASN A 492 53.78 -13.64 14.73
C ASN A 492 53.12 -13.17 16.02
N ALA A 493 51.77 -13.10 16.07
CA ALA A 493 51.05 -12.59 17.22
C ALA A 493 50.77 -13.67 18.26
N ARG A 494 51.02 -13.35 19.53
CA ARG A 494 50.82 -14.22 20.69
C ARG A 494 49.98 -13.50 21.73
N ALA A 495 48.86 -14.12 22.15
CA ALA A 495 48.00 -13.59 23.20
C ALA A 495 48.37 -14.21 24.56
N PHE A 496 48.63 -13.35 25.54
CA PHE A 496 48.91 -13.73 26.93
C PHE A 496 47.83 -13.13 27.85
N PRO A 497 47.64 -13.65 29.10
CA PRO A 497 46.66 -13.10 30.04
C PRO A 497 46.75 -11.57 30.24
N ARG A 498 47.96 -11.00 30.23
CA ARG A 498 48.15 -9.55 30.39
C ARG A 498 47.53 -8.70 29.26
N HIS A 499 47.21 -9.26 28.08
CA HIS A 499 46.56 -8.57 27.00
C HIS A 499 45.04 -8.61 27.06
N LEU A 500 44.46 -9.51 27.90
CA LEU A 500 43.01 -9.70 28.03
C LEU A 500 42.26 -8.40 28.37
N PRO A 501 42.72 -7.51 29.28
CA PRO A 501 42.00 -6.29 29.59
C PRO A 501 41.72 -5.46 28.31
N VAL A 502 42.74 -5.23 27.48
CA VAL A 502 42.57 -4.46 26.24
C VAL A 502 41.75 -5.21 25.20
N GLN A 503 41.95 -6.54 25.04
CA GLN A 503 41.16 -7.37 24.13
C GLN A 503 39.67 -7.34 24.49
N LEU A 504 39.31 -7.39 25.78
CA LEU A 504 37.94 -7.30 26.27
C LEU A 504 37.33 -5.93 25.95
N VAL A 505 38.10 -4.83 26.13
CA VAL A 505 37.61 -3.47 25.78
C VAL A 505 37.35 -3.37 24.28
N VAL A 506 38.25 -3.92 23.43
CA VAL A 506 38.05 -3.92 21.97
C VAL A 506 36.77 -4.71 21.62
N ALA A 507 36.59 -5.92 22.16
CA ALA A 507 35.40 -6.72 21.89
C ALA A 507 34.12 -6.00 22.32
N ASP A 508 34.11 -5.35 23.48
CA ASP A 508 32.95 -4.60 23.97
C ASP A 508 32.65 -3.39 23.05
N ARG A 509 33.67 -2.66 22.57
CA ARG A 509 33.51 -1.57 21.61
C ARG A 509 32.97 -2.05 20.26
N LEU A 510 33.46 -3.18 19.75
CA LEU A 510 32.92 -3.76 18.51
C LEU A 510 31.44 -4.16 18.65
N ARG A 511 31.02 -4.64 19.86
CA ARG A 511 29.61 -4.91 20.15
C ARG A 511 28.77 -3.63 20.21
N GLU A 512 29.28 -2.56 20.79
CA GLU A 512 28.61 -1.24 20.83
C GLU A 512 28.42 -0.65 19.43
N LEU A 513 29.44 -0.70 18.57
CA LEU A 513 29.40 -0.21 17.19
C LEU A 513 28.26 -0.85 16.37
N ARG A 514 27.85 -2.07 16.69
CA ARG A 514 26.72 -2.74 16.07
C ARG A 514 25.41 -1.93 16.15
N THR A 515 25.24 -1.14 17.22
CA THR A 515 24.03 -0.31 17.42
C THR A 515 24.16 1.09 16.82
N GLN A 516 25.40 1.52 16.47
CA GLN A 516 25.71 2.88 16.06
C GLN A 516 25.88 3.04 14.56
N MET A 517 26.11 1.94 13.81
CA MET A 517 26.33 1.95 12.38
C MET A 517 25.38 1.00 11.61
N PRO A 518 25.26 1.15 10.28
CA PRO A 518 24.48 0.23 9.45
C PRO A 518 24.96 -1.21 9.61
N LEU A 519 24.04 -2.13 9.85
CA LEU A 519 24.36 -3.53 10.14
C LEU A 519 25.22 -4.20 9.06
N GLY A 520 24.95 -3.91 7.77
CA GLY A 520 25.77 -4.46 6.66
C GLY A 520 27.23 -4.02 6.71
N GLN A 521 27.47 -2.75 7.09
CA GLN A 521 28.83 -2.23 7.28
C GLN A 521 29.50 -2.87 8.50
N TRP A 522 28.76 -2.99 9.62
CA TRP A 522 29.29 -3.63 10.81
C TRP A 522 29.70 -5.11 10.54
N ILE A 523 28.87 -5.84 9.76
CA ILE A 523 29.19 -7.23 9.37
C ILE A 523 30.47 -7.28 8.55
N ALA A 524 30.65 -6.37 7.60
CA ALA A 524 31.82 -6.34 6.74
C ALA A 524 33.12 -6.02 7.50
N ASP A 525 33.07 -5.03 8.43
CA ASP A 525 34.26 -4.44 9.01
C ASP A 525 34.61 -5.01 10.41
N HIS A 526 33.61 -5.47 11.18
CA HIS A 526 33.78 -5.73 12.62
C HIS A 526 33.35 -7.11 13.09
N ALA A 527 32.46 -7.81 12.37
CA ALA A 527 31.96 -9.12 12.81
C ALA A 527 33.07 -10.18 12.84
N GLY A 528 33.96 -10.17 11.86
CA GLY A 528 35.10 -11.11 11.81
C GLY A 528 36.05 -10.94 12.98
N PRO A 529 36.64 -9.75 13.19
CA PRO A 529 37.49 -9.48 14.36
C PRO A 529 36.84 -9.78 15.70
N LEU A 530 35.55 -9.47 15.88
CA LEU A 530 34.84 -9.81 17.11
C LEU A 530 34.76 -11.33 17.32
N ALA A 531 34.43 -12.09 16.26
CA ALA A 531 34.36 -13.55 16.34
C ALA A 531 35.73 -14.17 16.69
N GLN A 532 36.82 -13.63 16.14
CA GLN A 532 38.18 -14.09 16.47
C GLN A 532 38.58 -13.79 17.92
N LEU A 533 38.19 -12.61 18.45
CA LEU A 533 38.39 -12.30 19.86
C LEU A 533 37.55 -13.22 20.76
N ASP A 534 36.28 -13.43 20.42
CA ASP A 534 35.42 -14.34 21.19
C ASP A 534 35.96 -15.79 21.18
N ASP A 535 36.53 -16.24 20.06
CA ASP A 535 37.20 -17.53 19.96
C ASP A 535 38.46 -17.59 20.83
N ILE A 536 39.30 -16.56 20.82
CA ILE A 536 40.47 -16.45 21.72
C ILE A 536 40.04 -16.53 23.18
N PHE A 537 38.96 -15.89 23.58
CA PHE A 537 38.44 -15.94 24.96
C PHE A 537 37.99 -17.33 25.40
N THR A 538 37.63 -18.22 24.47
CA THR A 538 37.28 -19.61 24.81
C THR A 538 38.47 -20.42 25.30
N GLU A 539 39.69 -19.99 24.99
CA GLU A 539 40.94 -20.66 25.38
C GLU A 539 41.41 -20.29 26.80
N TYR A 540 40.75 -19.30 27.45
CA TYR A 540 41.05 -18.86 28.80
C TYR A 540 39.99 -19.30 29.80
N GLU A 541 40.40 -19.56 31.05
CA GLU A 541 39.46 -19.86 32.10
C GLU A 541 38.59 -18.66 32.48
N GLN A 542 37.36 -18.93 32.90
CA GLN A 542 36.41 -17.85 33.31
C GLN A 542 36.95 -17.02 34.50
N ALA A 543 37.80 -17.59 35.33
CA ALA A 543 38.48 -16.87 36.43
C ALA A 543 39.45 -15.82 35.87
N GLN A 544 40.22 -16.16 34.84
CA GLN A 544 41.17 -15.28 34.19
C GLN A 544 40.47 -14.13 33.49
N LEU A 545 39.38 -14.39 32.75
CA LEU A 545 38.57 -13.36 32.10
C LEU A 545 37.91 -12.40 33.10
N ARG A 546 37.46 -12.92 34.27
CA ARG A 546 36.91 -12.05 35.33
C ARG A 546 37.98 -11.17 35.97
N ALA A 547 39.19 -11.73 36.22
CA ALA A 547 40.31 -11.00 36.77
C ALA A 547 40.71 -9.88 35.79
N ALA A 548 40.87 -10.21 34.50
CA ALA A 548 41.24 -9.25 33.47
C ALA A 548 40.17 -8.11 33.32
N ARG A 549 38.87 -8.42 33.47
CA ARG A 549 37.84 -7.38 33.49
C ARG A 549 37.96 -6.41 34.68
N ALA A 550 38.40 -6.90 35.84
CA ALA A 550 38.64 -6.03 37.00
C ALA A 550 39.88 -5.14 36.87
N GLU A 551 40.84 -5.52 35.99
CA GLU A 551 42.05 -4.78 35.70
C GLU A 551 41.88 -3.71 34.61
N ILE A 552 40.73 -3.65 33.92
CA ILE A 552 40.49 -2.65 32.88
C ILE A 552 40.54 -1.24 33.46
N THR A 553 41.28 -0.37 32.84
CA THR A 553 41.48 1.04 33.24
C THR A 553 40.82 2.01 32.26
N ASP A 554 40.57 3.24 32.71
CA ASP A 554 40.15 4.35 31.82
C ASP A 554 41.20 4.63 30.71
N GLY A 555 42.47 4.26 30.94
CA GLY A 555 43.52 4.34 29.96
C GLY A 555 43.33 3.36 28.80
N ASP A 556 42.87 2.14 29.09
CA ASP A 556 42.57 1.11 28.08
C ASP A 556 41.42 1.54 27.20
N HIS A 557 40.34 2.06 27.79
CA HIS A 557 39.21 2.59 27.02
C HIS A 557 39.62 3.72 26.09
N ARG A 558 40.38 4.71 26.58
CA ARG A 558 40.87 5.81 25.76
C ARG A 558 41.81 5.34 24.62
N LYS A 559 42.70 4.39 24.93
CA LYS A 559 43.61 3.82 23.92
C LYS A 559 42.83 3.13 22.81
N VAL A 560 41.86 2.31 23.15
CA VAL A 560 41.02 1.57 22.20
C VAL A 560 40.19 2.55 21.36
N ASP A 561 39.58 3.56 21.97
CA ASP A 561 38.79 4.58 21.26
C ASP A 561 39.63 5.34 20.22
N LEU A 562 40.85 5.72 20.57
CA LEU A 562 41.77 6.40 19.63
C LEU A 562 42.22 5.49 18.49
N LEU A 563 42.46 4.20 18.76
CA LEU A 563 42.83 3.21 17.74
C LEU A 563 41.69 2.92 16.77
N LEU A 564 40.48 2.71 17.28
CA LEU A 564 39.30 2.47 16.44
C LEU A 564 38.88 3.70 15.63
N ALA A 565 39.21 4.91 16.12
CA ALA A 565 39.02 6.15 15.37
C ALA A 565 40.13 6.41 14.33
N GLY A 566 41.16 5.56 14.22
CA GLY A 566 42.27 5.70 13.29
C GLY A 566 43.31 6.79 13.68
N HIS A 567 43.23 7.35 14.89
CA HIS A 567 44.11 8.44 15.30
C HIS A 567 45.51 8.01 15.73
N LEU A 568 45.75 6.72 15.98
CA LEU A 568 47.06 6.19 16.43
C LEU A 568 47.77 5.29 15.39
N GLU A 569 47.09 4.95 14.30
CA GLU A 569 47.70 4.09 13.25
C GLU A 569 48.64 4.84 12.28
N ALA A 570 48.68 6.18 12.33
CA ALA A 570 49.45 7.03 11.42
C ALA A 570 50.82 7.46 11.96
N SER A 571 51.29 6.93 13.10
CA SER A 571 52.60 7.34 13.71
C SER A 571 53.66 6.25 13.65
#